data_6fc111bcbcd275d47b675a4f6f4d7cb6
#
_entry.id   6fc111bcbcd275d47b675a4f6f4d7cb6
#
_cell.length_a   1.000
_cell.length_b   1.000
_cell.length_c   1.000
_cell.angle_alpha   90.00
_cell.angle_beta   90.00
_cell.angle_gamma   90.00
#
_symmetry.space_group_name_H-M   'P 1'
#
loop_
_entity.id
_entity.type
_entity.pdbx_description
1 polymer ?
#
loop_
_entity_poly.entity_id
_entity_poly.type
_entity_poly.pdbx_seq_one_letter_code
_entity_poly.pdbx_strand_id
1 'polypeptide(L)'
;APKQFWQISVVQFFNWFALMYLWTYSTGAIAKNVWNVTDPSSAGYQAAGNWYGVLYCIQFLSSVIFGFVIARSKPSQRKFWYSFGLVFGGIGLISIFFIHNQWLLIFSFVLIGINNLTMNTQPFTLLTEAIDGENSGAYLGLFNTSICLPQIVASIVSFGLYPLLGSSMPAMLLLAGIMMLLGAVSVKFINAKFE
;
A
#
# COMPACT_ATOMS: atom_id res chain seq x y z
N ALA A 1 -6.74 -21.62 12.43
CA ALA A 1 -6.36 -21.13 11.09
C ALA A 1 -5.01 -21.75 10.69
N PRO A 2 -4.81 -22.07 9.40
CA PRO A 2 -3.55 -22.60 8.93
C PRO A 2 -2.41 -21.62 9.18
N LYS A 3 -1.17 -22.11 9.35
CA LYS A 3 0.01 -21.27 9.60
C LYS A 3 0.19 -20.21 8.51
N GLN A 4 -0.10 -20.57 7.26
CA GLN A 4 -0.02 -19.67 6.10
C GLN A 4 -0.96 -18.47 6.22
N PHE A 5 -2.15 -18.62 6.81
CA PHE A 5 -3.08 -17.52 7.07
C PHE A 5 -2.42 -16.41 7.92
N TRP A 6 -1.77 -16.78 9.03
CA TRP A 6 -1.11 -15.83 9.91
C TRP A 6 0.09 -15.15 9.25
N GLN A 7 0.83 -15.89 8.43
CA GLN A 7 1.95 -15.36 7.66
C GLN A 7 1.48 -14.30 6.63
N ILE A 8 0.39 -14.57 5.93
CA ILE A 8 -0.23 -13.60 5.01
C ILE A 8 -0.74 -12.39 5.78
N SER A 9 -1.37 -12.59 6.95
CA SER A 9 -1.91 -11.50 7.78
C SER A 9 -0.82 -10.55 8.27
N VAL A 10 0.39 -11.03 8.56
CA VAL A 10 1.53 -10.16 8.89
C VAL A 10 1.91 -9.26 7.71
N VAL A 11 1.98 -9.79 6.50
CA VAL A 11 2.27 -8.98 5.31
C VAL A 11 1.16 -7.96 5.07
N GLN A 12 -0.10 -8.39 5.20
CA GLN A 12 -1.27 -7.52 5.07
C GLN A 12 -1.26 -6.39 6.11
N PHE A 13 -0.78 -6.66 7.34
CA PHE A 13 -0.65 -5.64 8.36
C PHE A 13 0.21 -4.47 7.89
N PHE A 14 1.40 -4.73 7.38
CA PHE A 14 2.31 -3.70 6.89
C PHE A 14 1.73 -2.95 5.68
N ASN A 15 1.12 -3.67 4.75
CA ASN A 15 0.56 -3.10 3.54
C ASN A 15 -0.62 -2.17 3.83
N TRP A 16 -1.63 -2.63 4.58
CA TRP A 16 -2.83 -1.84 4.88
C TRP A 16 -2.55 -0.69 5.85
N PHE A 17 -1.57 -0.86 6.76
CA PHE A 17 -1.05 0.24 7.57
C PHE A 17 -0.51 1.37 6.69
N ALA A 18 0.32 1.03 5.72
CA ALA A 18 0.91 2.00 4.79
C ALA A 18 -0.14 2.70 3.92
N LEU A 19 -1.12 1.94 3.41
CA LEU A 19 -2.18 2.51 2.56
C LEU A 19 -3.11 3.44 3.32
N MET A 20 -3.36 3.19 4.60
CA MET A 20 -4.12 4.13 5.43
C MET A 20 -3.43 5.50 5.47
N TYR A 21 -2.11 5.52 5.56
CA TYR A 21 -1.35 6.78 5.52
C TYR A 21 -1.32 7.40 4.12
N LEU A 22 -1.26 6.59 3.06
CA LEU A 22 -1.40 7.09 1.69
C LEU A 22 -2.69 7.90 1.54
N TRP A 23 -3.81 7.37 1.96
CA TRP A 23 -5.11 8.05 1.82
C TRP A 23 -5.25 9.26 2.74
N THR A 24 -4.69 9.19 3.94
CA THR A 24 -4.83 10.25 4.94
C THR A 24 -3.92 11.44 4.65
N TYR A 25 -2.68 11.20 4.23
CA TYR A 25 -1.64 12.24 4.20
C TYR A 25 -1.22 12.69 2.80
N SER A 26 -1.66 12.04 1.72
CA SER A 26 -1.17 12.36 0.37
C SER A 26 -1.49 13.78 -0.08
N THR A 27 -2.71 14.26 0.11
CA THR A 27 -3.08 15.63 -0.32
C THR A 27 -2.22 16.66 0.40
N GLY A 28 -2.07 16.56 1.71
CA GLY A 28 -1.27 17.50 2.49
C GLY A 28 0.23 17.39 2.22
N ALA A 29 0.74 16.18 1.95
CA ALA A 29 2.14 15.98 1.57
C ALA A 29 2.44 16.64 0.21
N ILE A 30 1.57 16.44 -0.76
CA ILE A 30 1.67 17.05 -2.10
C ILE A 30 1.56 18.56 -2.00
N ALA A 31 0.59 19.09 -1.22
CA ALA A 31 0.41 20.51 -0.99
C ALA A 31 1.68 21.17 -0.40
N LYS A 32 2.27 20.50 0.61
CA LYS A 32 3.50 20.98 1.24
C LYS A 32 4.69 20.94 0.28
N ASN A 33 4.89 19.82 -0.42
CA ASN A 33 6.10 19.63 -1.23
C ASN A 33 6.07 20.41 -2.54
N VAL A 34 4.91 20.51 -3.19
CA VAL A 34 4.79 21.09 -4.54
C VAL A 34 4.35 22.56 -4.50
N TRP A 35 3.38 22.87 -3.65
CA TRP A 35 2.83 24.25 -3.54
C TRP A 35 3.32 25.02 -2.32
N ASN A 36 4.10 24.38 -1.45
CA ASN A 36 4.65 24.94 -0.20
C ASN A 36 3.57 25.56 0.71
N VAL A 37 2.40 24.92 0.79
CA VAL A 37 1.26 25.33 1.61
C VAL A 37 0.83 24.20 2.55
N THR A 38 0.29 24.60 3.71
CA THR A 38 -0.22 23.65 4.73
C THR A 38 -1.66 23.96 5.13
N ASP A 39 -2.16 25.15 4.80
CA ASP A 39 -3.53 25.55 5.11
C ASP A 39 -4.52 24.91 4.13
N PRO A 40 -5.46 24.06 4.62
CA PRO A 40 -6.46 23.40 3.79
C PRO A 40 -7.38 24.37 3.03
N SER A 41 -7.54 25.60 3.51
CA SER A 41 -8.38 26.62 2.85
C SER A 41 -7.68 27.33 1.68
N SER A 42 -6.36 27.16 1.55
CA SER A 42 -5.57 27.80 0.50
C SER A 42 -5.85 27.24 -0.90
N ALA A 43 -5.74 28.09 -1.92
CA ALA A 43 -5.89 27.69 -3.32
C ALA A 43 -4.85 26.63 -3.72
N GLY A 44 -3.63 26.70 -3.17
CA GLY A 44 -2.58 25.71 -3.40
C GLY A 44 -2.93 24.32 -2.84
N TYR A 45 -3.57 24.27 -1.67
CA TYR A 45 -4.04 23.00 -1.10
C TYR A 45 -5.16 22.39 -1.94
N GLN A 46 -6.09 23.20 -2.43
CA GLN A 46 -7.14 22.74 -3.34
C GLN A 46 -6.55 22.23 -4.67
N ALA A 47 -5.55 22.92 -5.21
CA ALA A 47 -4.84 22.45 -6.40
C ALA A 47 -4.13 21.11 -6.15
N ALA A 48 -3.52 20.92 -4.99
CA ALA A 48 -2.92 19.64 -4.60
C ALA A 48 -3.94 18.51 -4.50
N GLY A 49 -5.13 18.78 -3.94
CA GLY A 49 -6.24 17.81 -3.90
C GLY A 49 -6.71 17.40 -5.28
N ASN A 50 -6.89 18.36 -6.18
CA ASN A 50 -7.26 18.08 -7.58
C ASN A 50 -6.18 17.24 -8.28
N TRP A 51 -4.90 17.60 -8.08
CA TRP A 51 -3.79 16.84 -8.65
C TRP A 51 -3.68 15.44 -8.07
N TYR A 52 -3.90 15.28 -6.77
CA TYR A 52 -3.98 13.95 -6.14
C TYR A 52 -5.07 13.08 -6.78
N GLY A 53 -6.22 13.65 -7.11
CA GLY A 53 -7.27 12.94 -7.84
C GLY A 53 -6.79 12.40 -9.19
N VAL A 54 -6.03 13.20 -9.96
CA VAL A 54 -5.42 12.77 -11.22
C VAL A 54 -4.39 11.66 -10.99
N LEU A 55 -3.52 11.82 -10.00
CA LEU A 55 -2.53 10.80 -9.63
C LEU A 55 -3.18 9.48 -9.19
N TYR A 56 -4.30 9.55 -8.49
CA TYR A 56 -5.08 8.39 -8.07
C TYR A 56 -5.67 7.64 -9.28
N CYS A 57 -6.14 8.36 -10.29
CA CYS A 57 -6.56 7.75 -11.57
C CYS A 57 -5.39 7.06 -12.27
N ILE A 58 -4.20 7.69 -12.30
CA ILE A 58 -3.00 7.11 -12.87
C ILE A 58 -2.57 5.83 -12.13
N GLN A 59 -2.68 5.83 -10.80
CA GLN A 59 -2.45 4.65 -9.97
C GLN A 59 -3.32 3.47 -10.40
N PHE A 60 -4.62 3.67 -10.58
CA PHE A 60 -5.52 2.59 -11.03
C PHE A 60 -5.27 2.17 -12.47
N LEU A 61 -4.97 3.11 -13.36
CA LEU A 61 -4.61 2.79 -14.73
C LEU A 61 -3.34 1.93 -14.78
N SER A 62 -2.33 2.26 -13.99
CA SER A 62 -1.13 1.45 -13.80
C SER A 62 -1.45 0.04 -13.31
N SER A 63 -2.38 -0.09 -12.34
CA SER A 63 -2.86 -1.38 -11.84
C SER A 63 -3.47 -2.23 -12.96
N VAL A 64 -4.30 -1.65 -13.81
CA VAL A 64 -4.95 -2.35 -14.93
C VAL A 64 -3.90 -2.81 -15.93
N ILE A 65 -2.98 -1.93 -16.34
CA ILE A 65 -1.93 -2.25 -17.32
C ILE A 65 -1.04 -3.38 -16.78
N PHE A 66 -0.62 -3.28 -15.52
CA PHE A 66 0.22 -4.30 -14.89
C PHE A 66 -0.54 -5.63 -14.68
N GLY A 67 -1.86 -5.59 -14.62
CA GLY A 67 -2.72 -6.77 -14.58
C GLY A 67 -2.50 -7.71 -15.75
N PHE A 68 -2.25 -7.20 -16.95
CA PHE A 68 -1.92 -8.03 -18.11
C PHE A 68 -0.57 -8.74 -18.00
N VAL A 69 0.37 -8.18 -17.23
CA VAL A 69 1.66 -8.82 -16.93
C VAL A 69 1.45 -9.96 -15.94
N ILE A 70 0.75 -9.70 -14.83
CA ILE A 70 0.48 -10.70 -13.78
C ILE A 70 -0.41 -11.83 -14.27
N ALA A 71 -1.35 -11.57 -15.16
CA ALA A 71 -2.23 -12.60 -15.73
C ALA A 71 -1.47 -13.72 -16.45
N ARG A 72 -0.24 -13.46 -16.88
CA ARG A 72 0.67 -14.44 -17.52
C ARG A 72 1.62 -15.12 -16.53
N SER A 73 1.56 -14.78 -15.25
CA SER A 73 2.45 -15.33 -14.24
C SER A 73 2.07 -16.75 -13.84
N LYS A 74 3.08 -17.56 -13.47
CA LYS A 74 2.88 -18.92 -12.99
C LYS A 74 2.52 -18.92 -11.48
N PRO A 75 1.80 -19.95 -10.98
CA PRO A 75 1.51 -20.07 -9.56
C PRO A 75 2.75 -20.00 -8.65
N SER A 76 3.88 -20.59 -9.07
CA SER A 76 5.15 -20.54 -8.34
C SER A 76 5.75 -19.14 -8.20
N GLN A 77 5.29 -18.16 -8.98
CA GLN A 77 5.79 -16.79 -8.96
C GLN A 77 4.97 -15.85 -8.05
N ARG A 78 3.93 -16.34 -7.36
CA ARG A 78 3.01 -15.49 -6.57
C ARG A 78 3.71 -14.72 -5.47
N LYS A 79 4.58 -15.37 -4.70
CA LYS A 79 5.38 -14.71 -3.65
C LYS A 79 6.32 -13.65 -4.23
N PHE A 80 6.93 -13.93 -5.37
CA PHE A 80 7.76 -12.98 -6.07
C PHE A 80 6.96 -11.72 -6.45
N TRP A 81 5.82 -11.88 -7.13
CA TRP A 81 4.99 -10.75 -7.53
C TRP A 81 4.42 -9.99 -6.34
N TYR A 82 4.08 -10.68 -5.24
CA TYR A 82 3.62 -10.04 -4.03
C TYR A 82 4.71 -9.16 -3.41
N SER A 83 5.91 -9.70 -3.23
CA SER A 83 7.06 -8.94 -2.72
C SER A 83 7.44 -7.80 -3.67
N PHE A 84 7.44 -8.05 -4.99
CA PHE A 84 7.72 -7.06 -6.02
C PHE A 84 6.77 -5.86 -5.92
N GLY A 85 5.47 -6.09 -5.83
CA GLY A 85 4.49 -5.02 -5.67
C GLY A 85 4.70 -4.20 -4.39
N LEU A 86 5.01 -4.86 -3.27
CA LEU A 86 5.29 -4.18 -2.00
C LEU A 86 6.57 -3.33 -2.07
N VAL A 87 7.62 -3.82 -2.74
CA VAL A 87 8.86 -3.05 -2.94
C VAL A 87 8.57 -1.80 -3.79
N PHE A 88 7.87 -1.96 -4.91
CA PHE A 88 7.54 -0.84 -5.79
C PHE A 88 6.61 0.17 -5.12
N GLY A 89 5.60 -0.29 -4.40
CA GLY A 89 4.73 0.58 -3.61
C GLY A 89 5.49 1.34 -2.52
N GLY A 90 6.39 0.65 -1.81
CA GLY A 90 7.24 1.27 -0.79
C GLY A 90 8.16 2.34 -1.37
N ILE A 91 8.80 2.07 -2.50
CA ILE A 91 9.63 3.06 -3.23
C ILE A 91 8.76 4.23 -3.70
N GLY A 92 7.58 3.96 -4.22
CA GLY A 92 6.62 5.00 -4.63
C GLY A 92 6.25 5.93 -3.48
N LEU A 93 5.90 5.38 -2.31
CA LEU A 93 5.58 6.18 -1.12
C LEU A 93 6.77 6.98 -0.60
N ILE A 94 7.96 6.37 -0.52
CA ILE A 94 9.20 7.04 -0.10
C ILE A 94 9.55 8.18 -1.06
N SER A 95 9.38 7.98 -2.37
CA SER A 95 9.73 8.99 -3.37
C SER A 95 8.90 10.26 -3.24
N ILE A 96 7.65 10.20 -2.76
CA ILE A 96 6.81 11.38 -2.55
C ILE A 96 7.45 12.36 -1.55
N PHE A 97 8.19 11.84 -0.56
CA PHE A 97 8.89 12.68 0.41
C PHE A 97 9.95 13.60 -0.25
N PHE A 98 10.62 13.12 -1.29
CA PHE A 98 11.72 13.82 -1.95
C PHE A 98 11.29 14.61 -3.18
N ILE A 99 10.11 14.34 -3.73
CA ILE A 99 9.64 14.95 -4.98
C ILE A 99 8.90 16.27 -4.69
N HIS A 100 9.38 17.36 -5.30
CA HIS A 100 8.81 18.71 -5.21
C HIS A 100 8.21 19.18 -6.55
N ASN A 101 8.14 18.33 -7.54
CA ASN A 101 7.56 18.63 -8.86
C ASN A 101 6.32 17.75 -9.08
N GLN A 102 5.20 18.40 -9.41
CA GLN A 102 3.92 17.69 -9.59
C GLN A 102 3.97 16.59 -10.65
N TRP A 103 4.71 16.80 -11.75
CA TRP A 103 4.78 15.83 -12.86
C TRP A 103 5.60 14.59 -12.50
N LEU A 104 6.65 14.74 -11.70
CA LEU A 104 7.46 13.62 -11.24
C LEU A 104 6.69 12.70 -10.27
N LEU A 105 5.65 13.21 -9.59
CA LEU A 105 4.77 12.38 -8.76
C LEU A 105 4.03 11.31 -9.55
N ILE A 106 3.85 11.48 -10.86
CA ILE A 106 3.27 10.45 -11.73
C ILE A 106 4.05 9.14 -11.59
N PHE A 107 5.39 9.21 -11.56
CA PHE A 107 6.24 8.02 -11.36
C PHE A 107 5.93 7.33 -10.03
N SER A 108 5.81 8.09 -8.93
CA SER A 108 5.46 7.54 -7.61
C SER A 108 4.15 6.77 -7.64
N PHE A 109 3.12 7.34 -8.26
CA PHE A 109 1.78 6.75 -8.30
C PHE A 109 1.67 5.58 -9.29
N VAL A 110 2.47 5.55 -10.34
CA VAL A 110 2.61 4.36 -11.18
C VAL A 110 3.15 3.19 -10.36
N LEU A 111 4.19 3.40 -9.54
CA LEU A 111 4.75 2.36 -8.67
C LEU A 111 3.75 1.90 -7.60
N ILE A 112 3.01 2.82 -6.99
CA ILE A 112 1.96 2.49 -6.02
C ILE A 112 0.83 1.70 -6.70
N GLY A 113 0.54 1.97 -7.97
CA GLY A 113 -0.44 1.23 -8.76
C GLY A 113 -0.07 -0.25 -8.96
N ILE A 114 1.22 -0.56 -9.13
CA ILE A 114 1.71 -1.94 -9.16
C ILE A 114 1.43 -2.65 -7.83
N ASN A 115 1.70 -1.99 -6.70
CA ASN A 115 1.34 -2.51 -5.38
C ASN A 115 -0.16 -2.73 -5.25
N ASN A 116 -0.97 -1.76 -5.65
CA ASN A 116 -2.43 -1.84 -5.54
C ASN A 116 -2.99 -3.10 -6.21
N LEU A 117 -2.47 -3.50 -7.36
CA LEU A 117 -2.87 -4.75 -8.01
C LEU A 117 -2.42 -5.98 -7.21
N THR A 118 -1.13 -6.05 -6.88
CA THR A 118 -0.55 -7.25 -6.25
C THR A 118 -1.11 -7.53 -4.87
N MET A 119 -1.39 -6.48 -4.08
CA MET A 119 -1.96 -6.60 -2.75
C MET A 119 -3.41 -7.08 -2.74
N ASN A 120 -4.16 -6.82 -3.82
CA ASN A 120 -5.54 -7.28 -3.93
C ASN A 120 -5.63 -8.69 -4.51
N THR A 121 -4.64 -9.13 -5.29
CA THR A 121 -4.68 -10.42 -5.97
C THR A 121 -3.88 -11.51 -5.25
N GLN A 122 -2.62 -11.26 -4.91
CA GLN A 122 -1.72 -12.29 -4.43
C GLN A 122 -2.08 -12.87 -3.05
N PRO A 123 -2.38 -12.06 -2.01
CA PRO A 123 -2.71 -12.63 -0.70
C PRO A 123 -4.03 -13.40 -0.71
N PHE A 124 -5.01 -12.95 -1.47
CA PHE A 124 -6.27 -13.67 -1.63
C PHE A 124 -6.07 -15.04 -2.29
N THR A 125 -5.27 -15.09 -3.35
CA THR A 125 -4.97 -16.33 -4.05
C THR A 125 -4.14 -17.30 -3.18
N LEU A 126 -3.12 -16.79 -2.48
CA LEU A 126 -2.33 -17.58 -1.52
C LEU A 126 -3.17 -18.12 -0.38
N LEU A 127 -4.17 -17.37 0.08
CA LEU A 127 -5.09 -17.81 1.12
C LEU A 127 -6.01 -18.92 0.62
N THR A 128 -6.66 -18.73 -0.54
CA THR A 128 -7.60 -19.71 -1.09
C THR A 128 -6.97 -21.06 -1.43
N GLU A 129 -5.66 -21.08 -1.69
CA GLU A 129 -4.90 -22.32 -1.85
C GLU A 129 -4.60 -23.05 -0.54
N ALA A 130 -4.64 -22.32 0.59
CA ALA A 130 -4.29 -22.86 1.90
C ALA A 130 -5.48 -23.36 2.71
N ILE A 131 -6.71 -22.99 2.33
CA ILE A 131 -7.93 -23.32 3.06
C ILE A 131 -8.73 -24.42 2.35
N ASP A 132 -9.30 -25.33 3.13
CA ASP A 132 -10.22 -26.35 2.65
C ASP A 132 -11.65 -25.76 2.53
N GLY A 133 -12.43 -26.27 1.57
CA GLY A 133 -13.73 -25.70 1.15
C GLY A 133 -14.78 -25.56 2.25
N GLU A 134 -14.80 -26.45 3.24
CA GLU A 134 -15.84 -26.48 4.29
C GLU A 134 -15.87 -25.23 5.19
N ASN A 135 -14.74 -24.56 5.41
CA ASN A 135 -14.62 -23.40 6.30
C ASN A 135 -14.23 -22.10 5.56
N SER A 136 -14.33 -22.08 4.23
CA SER A 136 -13.89 -20.97 3.40
C SER A 136 -14.52 -19.62 3.81
N GLY A 137 -15.79 -19.59 4.14
CA GLY A 137 -16.49 -18.38 4.56
C GLY A 137 -15.92 -17.76 5.85
N ALA A 138 -15.60 -18.58 6.84
CA ALA A 138 -15.01 -18.13 8.10
C ALA A 138 -13.59 -17.56 7.88
N TYR A 139 -12.79 -18.19 7.04
CA TYR A 139 -11.44 -17.72 6.73
C TYR A 139 -11.46 -16.42 5.90
N LEU A 140 -12.42 -16.26 4.99
CA LEU A 140 -12.60 -15.02 4.25
C LEU A 140 -13.05 -13.86 5.17
N GLY A 141 -13.91 -14.15 6.14
CA GLY A 141 -14.28 -13.18 7.19
C GLY A 141 -13.08 -12.74 8.03
N LEU A 142 -12.26 -13.70 8.49
CA LEU A 142 -11.00 -13.42 9.19
C LEU A 142 -9.99 -12.66 8.32
N PHE A 143 -9.95 -12.93 7.02
CA PHE A 143 -9.10 -12.20 6.10
C PHE A 143 -9.49 -10.73 6.01
N ASN A 144 -10.79 -10.41 5.98
CA ASN A 144 -11.24 -9.02 6.06
C ASN A 144 -10.80 -8.32 7.37
N THR A 145 -10.73 -9.06 8.47
CA THR A 145 -10.16 -8.52 9.72
C THR A 145 -8.68 -8.16 9.56
N SER A 146 -7.91 -8.96 8.83
CA SER A 146 -6.50 -8.66 8.53
C SER A 146 -6.30 -7.45 7.61
N ILE A 147 -7.36 -6.99 6.95
CA ILE A 147 -7.41 -5.74 6.18
C ILE A 147 -7.77 -4.55 7.07
N CYS A 148 -8.84 -4.68 7.88
CA CYS A 148 -9.39 -3.56 8.66
C CYS A 148 -8.55 -3.24 9.91
N LEU A 149 -8.05 -4.26 10.61
CA LEU A 149 -7.30 -4.08 11.85
C LEU A 149 -6.05 -3.20 11.68
N PRO A 150 -5.19 -3.40 10.66
CA PRO A 150 -4.04 -2.52 10.44
C PRO A 150 -4.40 -1.06 10.20
N GLN A 151 -5.53 -0.79 9.55
CA GLN A 151 -6.00 0.57 9.27
C GLN A 151 -6.44 1.27 10.57
N ILE A 152 -7.12 0.54 11.46
CA ILE A 152 -7.50 1.05 12.79
C ILE A 152 -6.24 1.34 13.61
N VAL A 153 -5.29 0.40 13.65
CA VAL A 153 -4.02 0.59 14.36
C VAL A 153 -3.25 1.77 13.78
N ALA A 154 -3.14 1.88 12.46
CA ALA A 154 -2.48 2.99 11.78
C ALA A 154 -3.10 4.35 12.17
N SER A 155 -4.44 4.41 12.21
CA SER A 155 -5.16 5.63 12.59
C SER A 155 -4.90 6.02 14.05
N ILE A 156 -4.94 5.07 14.99
CA ILE A 156 -4.67 5.33 16.41
C ILE A 156 -3.21 5.75 16.62
N VAL A 157 -2.29 5.01 16.04
CA VAL A 157 -0.83 5.26 16.19
C VAL A 157 -0.44 6.61 15.56
N SER A 158 -1.16 7.08 14.54
CA SER A 158 -0.90 8.36 13.91
C SER A 158 -1.00 9.55 14.87
N PHE A 159 -1.84 9.48 15.91
CA PHE A 159 -1.92 10.55 16.91
C PHE A 159 -0.60 10.79 17.65
N GLY A 160 0.19 9.74 17.88
CA GLY A 160 1.52 9.84 18.47
C GLY A 160 2.63 10.08 17.44
N LEU A 161 2.57 9.38 16.31
CA LEU A 161 3.62 9.45 15.28
C LEU A 161 3.65 10.80 14.55
N TYR A 162 2.49 11.40 14.27
CA TYR A 162 2.43 12.66 13.53
C TYR A 162 3.19 13.78 14.24
N PRO A 163 2.96 14.08 15.53
CA PRO A 163 3.75 15.09 16.24
C PRO A 163 5.22 14.67 16.42
N LEU A 164 5.53 13.39 16.63
CA LEU A 164 6.90 12.90 16.74
C LEU A 164 7.71 13.10 15.45
N LEU A 165 7.06 13.05 14.30
CA LEU A 165 7.66 13.32 12.99
C LEU A 165 7.57 14.81 12.59
N GLY A 166 7.45 15.71 13.57
CA GLY A 166 7.41 17.15 13.34
C GLY A 166 6.14 17.64 12.64
N SER A 167 5.02 16.95 12.81
CA SER A 167 3.74 17.25 12.14
C SER A 167 3.87 17.36 10.62
N SER A 168 4.72 16.50 10.05
CA SER A 168 5.07 16.47 8.64
C SER A 168 4.29 15.37 7.89
N MET A 169 3.34 15.75 7.06
CA MET A 169 2.61 14.78 6.23
C MET A 169 3.51 14.03 5.23
N PRO A 170 4.51 14.68 4.57
CA PRO A 170 5.49 13.93 3.78
C PRO A 170 6.25 12.88 4.58
N ALA A 171 6.64 13.17 5.84
CA ALA A 171 7.32 12.21 6.71
C ALA A 171 6.44 10.99 7.07
N MET A 172 5.13 11.19 7.21
CA MET A 172 4.18 10.09 7.40
C MET A 172 4.13 9.16 6.18
N LEU A 173 4.25 9.67 4.96
CA LEU A 173 4.34 8.85 3.74
C LEU A 173 5.69 8.14 3.61
N LEU A 174 6.78 8.76 4.06
CA LEU A 174 8.09 8.11 4.16
C LEU A 174 8.01 6.88 5.09
N LEU A 175 7.42 7.05 6.28
CA LEU A 175 7.20 5.96 7.22
C LEU A 175 6.31 4.87 6.61
N ALA A 176 5.23 5.24 5.93
CA ALA A 176 4.36 4.30 5.23
C ALA A 176 5.13 3.46 4.21
N GLY A 177 6.01 4.07 3.44
CA GLY A 177 6.87 3.37 2.49
C GLY A 177 7.82 2.38 3.17
N ILE A 178 8.42 2.76 4.31
CA ILE A 178 9.26 1.86 5.11
C ILE A 178 8.44 0.66 5.61
N MET A 179 7.23 0.89 6.13
CA MET A 179 6.33 -0.19 6.57
C MET A 179 6.02 -1.15 5.42
N MET A 180 5.78 -0.62 4.22
CA MET A 180 5.51 -1.45 3.04
C MET A 180 6.73 -2.29 2.62
N LEU A 181 7.95 -1.76 2.73
CA LEU A 181 9.18 -2.52 2.50
C LEU A 181 9.38 -3.62 3.56
N LEU A 182 9.03 -3.39 4.82
CA LEU A 182 9.00 -4.43 5.85
C LEU A 182 8.00 -5.54 5.50
N GLY A 183 6.85 -5.16 4.94
CA GLY A 183 5.89 -6.11 4.37
C GLY A 183 6.52 -6.96 3.26
N ALA A 184 7.28 -6.35 2.35
CA ALA A 184 7.96 -7.07 1.28
C ALA A 184 8.94 -8.13 1.81
N VAL A 185 9.71 -7.79 2.85
CA VAL A 185 10.60 -8.74 3.52
C VAL A 185 9.82 -9.87 4.18
N SER A 186 8.67 -9.56 4.78
CA SER A 186 7.81 -10.53 5.47
C SER A 186 7.22 -11.59 4.54
N VAL A 187 7.11 -11.32 3.23
CA VAL A 187 6.65 -12.31 2.23
C VAL A 187 7.51 -13.56 2.22
N LYS A 188 8.80 -13.46 2.55
CA LYS A 188 9.72 -14.62 2.61
C LYS A 188 9.25 -15.69 3.59
N PHE A 189 8.52 -15.32 4.62
CA PHE A 189 8.05 -16.24 5.67
C PHE A 189 6.75 -16.98 5.29
N ILE A 190 6.11 -16.64 4.16
CA ILE A 190 4.90 -17.33 3.69
C ILE A 190 5.29 -18.69 3.14
N ASN A 191 4.69 -19.75 3.68
CA ASN A 191 4.83 -21.11 3.16
C ASN A 191 3.80 -21.30 2.03
N ALA A 192 4.23 -21.37 0.78
CA ALA A 192 3.35 -21.61 -0.35
C ALA A 192 3.43 -23.08 -0.82
N LYS A 193 2.28 -23.64 -1.25
CA LYS A 193 2.19 -25.05 -1.67
C LYS A 193 2.99 -25.39 -2.95
N PHE A 194 3.43 -24.39 -3.70
CA PHE A 194 4.09 -24.53 -5.00
C PHE A 194 5.55 -24.06 -5.01
N GLU A 195 6.21 -24.10 -3.87
CA GLU A 195 7.67 -23.92 -3.76
C GLU A 195 8.42 -25.24 -3.85
#